data_d846fe326f8c1d3ef60e68b07ba5ee9e
#
_entry.id   d846fe326f8c1d3ef60e68b07ba5ee9e
#
_cell.length_a   1.000
_cell.length_b   1.000
_cell.length_c   1.000
_cell.angle_alpha   90.00
_cell.angle_beta   90.00
_cell.angle_gamma   90.00
#
_symmetry.space_group_name_H-M   'P 1'
#
loop_
_entity.id
_entity.type
_entity.pdbx_description
1 polymer ?
#
loop_
_entity_poly.entity_id
_entity_poly.type
_entity_poly.pdbx_seq_one_letter_code
_entity_poly.pdbx_strand_id
1 'polypeptide(L)'
;MTKPAFETRRLLPILGAMLLAACTGAAQAASYTMFRDPSCGCCEDWADHVRAGLSAEVAVQDSPDMAAVKDGHQVPDALRSCHTMVVDGYVIEGHVPAADIARLLRERPAGIEGLAVAGMPLGSPGMEMNGQTQPYQVIAFGKSGRTVFNTYN
;
A
#
# COMPACT_ATOMS: atom_id res chain seq x y z
N MET A 1 -42.04 7.14 -80.05
CA MET A 1 -41.74 8.26 -79.06
C MET A 1 -41.96 7.70 -77.71
N THR A 2 -40.91 7.16 -77.13
CA THR A 2 -40.90 6.52 -75.79
C THR A 2 -40.03 7.37 -74.83
N LYS A 3 -40.69 7.89 -73.77
CA LYS A 3 -40.05 8.63 -72.70
C LYS A 3 -39.29 7.67 -71.78
N PRO A 4 -38.07 7.98 -71.30
CA PRO A 4 -37.41 7.22 -70.27
C PRO A 4 -37.88 7.65 -68.86
N ALA A 5 -38.17 6.66 -68.04
CA ALA A 5 -38.49 6.83 -66.62
C ALA A 5 -37.23 7.21 -65.78
N PHE A 6 -37.39 8.23 -64.97
CA PHE A 6 -36.36 8.75 -64.10
C PHE A 6 -36.47 8.02 -62.73
N GLU A 7 -35.55 7.13 -62.48
CA GLU A 7 -35.45 6.34 -61.20
C GLU A 7 -34.78 7.15 -60.16
N THR A 8 -35.52 7.63 -59.18
CA THR A 8 -35.00 8.36 -57.99
C THR A 8 -34.40 7.38 -56.99
N ARG A 9 -33.11 7.27 -57.01
CA ARG A 9 -32.30 6.50 -56.04
C ARG A 9 -32.33 7.19 -54.68
N ARG A 10 -33.11 6.68 -53.72
CA ARG A 10 -33.15 7.13 -52.35
C ARG A 10 -31.84 6.72 -51.63
N LEU A 11 -31.00 7.69 -51.29
CA LEU A 11 -29.87 7.54 -50.41
C LEU A 11 -30.36 7.47 -48.94
N LEU A 12 -30.27 6.31 -48.32
CA LEU A 12 -30.43 6.17 -46.87
C LEU A 12 -29.17 6.73 -46.16
N PRO A 13 -29.32 7.60 -45.17
CA PRO A 13 -28.20 7.96 -44.29
C PRO A 13 -27.93 6.82 -43.30
N ILE A 14 -26.74 6.24 -43.37
CA ILE A 14 -26.24 5.32 -42.38
C ILE A 14 -25.86 6.16 -41.17
N LEU A 15 -26.72 6.17 -40.14
CA LEU A 15 -26.36 6.70 -38.79
C LEU A 15 -25.38 5.72 -38.16
N GLY A 16 -24.09 6.06 -38.19
CA GLY A 16 -23.06 5.35 -37.44
C GLY A 16 -23.20 5.64 -35.95
N ALA A 17 -23.74 4.68 -35.22
CA ALA A 17 -23.71 4.71 -33.76
C ALA A 17 -22.29 4.43 -33.28
N MET A 18 -21.59 5.48 -32.87
CA MET A 18 -20.25 5.40 -32.23
C MET A 18 -20.46 4.97 -30.77
N LEU A 19 -20.28 3.66 -30.48
CA LEU A 19 -20.24 3.15 -29.11
C LEU A 19 -18.96 3.65 -28.47
N LEU A 20 -19.10 4.64 -27.59
CA LEU A 20 -18.06 5.01 -26.62
C LEU A 20 -17.98 3.90 -25.56
N ALA A 21 -17.06 2.97 -25.73
CA ALA A 21 -16.69 2.03 -24.68
C ALA A 21 -15.99 2.82 -23.55
N ALA A 22 -16.74 3.22 -22.53
CA ALA A 22 -16.20 3.73 -21.30
C ALA A 22 -15.45 2.58 -20.60
N CYS A 23 -14.12 2.55 -20.71
CA CYS A 23 -13.28 1.72 -19.85
C CYS A 23 -13.42 2.24 -18.42
N THR A 24 -14.39 1.75 -17.66
CA THR A 24 -14.40 1.87 -16.20
C THR A 24 -13.31 0.96 -15.66
N GLY A 25 -12.07 1.47 -15.58
CA GLY A 25 -11.04 0.83 -14.80
C GLY A 25 -11.52 0.81 -13.36
N ALA A 26 -11.94 -0.36 -12.86
CA ALA A 26 -12.12 -0.57 -11.45
C ALA A 26 -10.76 -0.29 -10.81
N ALA A 27 -10.65 0.81 -10.05
CA ALA A 27 -9.50 1.05 -9.19
C ALA A 27 -9.44 -0.15 -8.21
N GLN A 28 -8.48 -1.03 -8.43
CA GLN A 28 -8.23 -2.13 -7.53
C GLN A 28 -7.79 -1.49 -6.22
N ALA A 29 -8.62 -1.58 -5.18
CA ALA A 29 -8.23 -1.14 -3.85
C ALA A 29 -6.94 -1.89 -3.49
N ALA A 30 -5.88 -1.15 -3.16
CA ALA A 30 -4.62 -1.74 -2.76
C ALA A 30 -4.89 -2.68 -1.57
N SER A 31 -4.55 -3.95 -1.70
CA SER A 31 -4.70 -4.90 -0.61
C SER A 31 -3.51 -4.77 0.33
N TYR A 32 -3.73 -4.20 1.51
CA TYR A 32 -2.75 -4.17 2.58
C TYR A 32 -2.95 -5.42 3.43
N THR A 33 -1.93 -6.24 3.54
CA THR A 33 -1.96 -7.45 4.37
C THR A 33 -0.91 -7.33 5.46
N MET A 34 -1.35 -7.33 6.71
CA MET A 34 -0.49 -7.30 7.89
C MET A 34 -0.45 -8.67 8.56
N PHE A 35 0.74 -9.19 8.80
CA PHE A 35 1.01 -10.40 9.57
C PHE A 35 1.45 -10.02 10.98
N ARG A 36 0.88 -10.67 12.00
CA ARG A 36 1.23 -10.41 13.40
C ARG A 36 1.18 -11.67 14.25
N ASP A 37 1.82 -11.63 15.41
CA ASP A 37 1.54 -12.60 16.47
C ASP A 37 0.10 -12.40 17.00
N PRO A 38 -0.69 -13.46 17.23
CA PRO A 38 -2.07 -13.36 17.75
C PRO A 38 -2.19 -12.60 19.06
N SER A 39 -1.12 -12.58 19.89
CA SER A 39 -1.10 -11.90 21.18
C SER A 39 -0.69 -10.43 21.12
N CYS A 40 -0.37 -9.91 19.93
CA CYS A 40 0.16 -8.55 19.75
C CYS A 40 -0.96 -7.50 19.73
N GLY A 41 -1.29 -6.90 20.89
CA GLY A 41 -2.30 -5.84 20.99
C GLY A 41 -1.90 -4.54 20.27
N CYS A 42 -0.67 -4.06 20.44
CA CYS A 42 -0.18 -2.83 19.79
C CYS A 42 -0.15 -2.93 18.25
N CYS A 43 -0.15 -4.13 17.69
CA CYS A 43 -0.22 -4.34 16.25
C CYS A 43 -1.61 -3.96 15.70
N GLU A 44 -2.68 -4.19 16.48
CA GLU A 44 -4.04 -3.78 16.08
C GLU A 44 -4.18 -2.26 16.10
N ASP A 45 -3.68 -1.61 17.16
CA ASP A 45 -3.68 -0.16 17.29
C ASP A 45 -2.91 0.49 16.12
N TRP A 46 -1.79 -0.13 15.71
CA TRP A 46 -1.06 0.33 14.53
C TRP A 46 -1.85 0.11 13.22
N ALA A 47 -2.52 -1.02 13.07
CA ALA A 47 -3.35 -1.28 11.89
C ALA A 47 -4.48 -0.23 11.77
N ASP A 48 -5.09 0.17 12.88
CA ASP A 48 -6.09 1.23 12.92
C ASP A 48 -5.49 2.59 12.53
N HIS A 49 -4.28 2.90 12.98
CA HIS A 49 -3.54 4.08 12.54
C HIS A 49 -3.33 4.10 11.01
N VAL A 50 -2.95 2.96 10.42
CA VAL A 50 -2.76 2.85 8.97
C VAL A 50 -4.09 2.97 8.23
N ARG A 51 -5.15 2.28 8.68
CA ARG A 51 -6.50 2.39 8.10
C ARG A 51 -6.97 3.85 8.03
N ALA A 52 -6.82 4.56 9.15
CA ALA A 52 -7.20 5.96 9.24
C ALA A 52 -6.32 6.89 8.38
N GLY A 53 -5.00 6.72 8.45
CA GLY A 53 -4.04 7.60 7.79
C GLY A 53 -3.95 7.44 6.27
N LEU A 54 -4.26 6.24 5.75
CA LEU A 54 -4.22 5.93 4.32
C LEU A 54 -5.61 5.79 3.71
N SER A 55 -6.69 5.87 4.52
CA SER A 55 -8.07 5.61 4.07
C SER A 55 -8.18 4.28 3.31
N ALA A 56 -7.55 3.23 3.85
CA ALA A 56 -7.40 1.94 3.20
C ALA A 56 -7.78 0.78 4.15
N GLU A 57 -8.23 -0.32 3.58
CA GLU A 57 -8.47 -1.55 4.34
C GLU A 57 -7.15 -2.30 4.58
N VAL A 58 -6.95 -2.76 5.82
CA VAL A 58 -5.82 -3.61 6.21
C VAL A 58 -6.36 -4.95 6.65
N ALA A 59 -6.07 -5.99 5.87
CA ALA A 59 -6.36 -7.37 6.25
C ALA A 59 -5.31 -7.85 7.27
N VAL A 60 -5.76 -8.21 8.46
CA VAL A 60 -4.89 -8.73 9.52
C VAL A 60 -4.88 -10.25 9.46
N GLN A 61 -3.69 -10.84 9.43
CA GLN A 61 -3.46 -12.28 9.45
C GLN A 61 -2.58 -12.64 10.65
N ASP A 62 -3.15 -13.42 11.54
CA ASP A 62 -2.41 -13.96 12.66
C ASP A 62 -1.45 -15.06 12.19
N SER A 63 -0.20 -15.02 12.64
CA SER A 63 0.81 -16.03 12.35
C SER A 63 1.53 -16.44 13.63
N PRO A 64 1.58 -17.73 13.96
CA PRO A 64 2.36 -18.23 15.09
C PRO A 64 3.88 -18.23 14.81
N ASP A 65 4.28 -18.06 13.56
CA ASP A 65 5.69 -18.03 13.15
C ASP A 65 6.00 -16.74 12.40
N MET A 66 6.17 -15.66 13.14
CA MET A 66 6.56 -14.36 12.59
C MET A 66 8.01 -14.36 12.07
N ALA A 67 8.86 -15.27 12.52
CA ALA A 67 10.22 -15.40 11.95
C ALA A 67 10.16 -15.84 10.49
N ALA A 68 9.40 -16.90 10.19
CA ALA A 68 9.21 -17.36 8.82
C ALA A 68 8.56 -16.30 7.92
N VAL A 69 7.59 -15.52 8.43
CA VAL A 69 7.00 -14.40 7.70
C VAL A 69 8.07 -13.37 7.31
N LYS A 70 8.87 -12.94 8.28
CA LYS A 70 9.93 -11.93 8.07
C LYS A 70 11.03 -12.43 7.13
N ASP A 71 11.41 -13.70 7.23
CA ASP A 71 12.36 -14.34 6.33
C ASP A 71 11.82 -14.39 4.90
N GLY A 72 10.57 -14.79 4.72
CA GLY A 72 9.89 -14.85 3.43
C GLY A 72 9.78 -13.50 2.74
N HIS A 73 9.68 -12.42 3.51
CA HIS A 73 9.63 -11.04 3.01
C HIS A 73 11.00 -10.33 3.07
N GLN A 74 12.07 -11.05 3.35
CA GLN A 74 13.45 -10.56 3.36
C GLN A 74 13.68 -9.35 4.28
N VAL A 75 12.96 -9.31 5.41
CA VAL A 75 13.16 -8.28 6.43
C VAL A 75 14.52 -8.46 7.08
N PRO A 76 15.43 -7.46 7.02
CA PRO A 76 16.75 -7.58 7.64
C PRO A 76 16.63 -7.76 9.15
N ASP A 77 17.38 -8.71 9.74
CA ASP A 77 17.29 -9.05 11.16
C ASP A 77 17.40 -7.83 12.09
N ALA A 78 18.32 -6.91 11.79
CA ALA A 78 18.53 -5.70 12.58
C ALA A 78 17.37 -4.69 12.53
N LEU A 79 16.38 -4.89 11.64
CA LEU A 79 15.22 -4.02 11.49
C LEU A 79 13.92 -4.66 11.96
N ARG A 80 13.95 -5.93 12.39
CA ARG A 80 12.74 -6.66 12.79
C ARG A 80 12.05 -6.04 13.99
N SER A 81 10.73 -6.07 13.95
CA SER A 81 9.82 -5.57 14.97
C SER A 81 8.68 -6.58 15.19
N CYS A 82 7.51 -6.15 15.70
CA CYS A 82 6.44 -7.07 16.11
C CYS A 82 5.54 -7.55 14.96
N HIS A 83 5.37 -6.77 13.89
CA HIS A 83 4.52 -7.13 12.75
C HIS A 83 5.17 -6.76 11.42
N THR A 84 4.64 -7.34 10.34
CA THR A 84 5.10 -7.09 8.97
C THR A 84 3.87 -6.87 8.09
N MET A 85 3.79 -5.76 7.37
CA MET A 85 2.73 -5.52 6.38
C MET A 85 3.30 -5.51 4.96
N VAL A 86 2.52 -6.03 4.03
CA VAL A 86 2.83 -5.95 2.60
C VAL A 86 1.80 -5.05 1.92
N VAL A 87 2.27 -4.09 1.14
CA VAL A 87 1.46 -3.13 0.41
C VAL A 87 2.11 -2.76 -0.92
N ASP A 88 1.42 -2.93 -2.02
CA ASP A 88 1.88 -2.57 -3.38
C ASP A 88 3.31 -3.06 -3.71
N GLY A 89 3.70 -4.22 -3.18
CA GLY A 89 5.02 -4.81 -3.35
C GLY A 89 6.09 -4.30 -2.39
N TYR A 90 5.76 -3.36 -1.50
CA TYR A 90 6.64 -2.92 -0.41
C TYR A 90 6.38 -3.69 0.86
N VAL A 91 7.42 -3.84 1.67
CA VAL A 91 7.36 -4.41 3.03
C VAL A 91 7.44 -3.29 4.06
N ILE A 92 6.49 -3.27 4.98
CA ILE A 92 6.46 -2.32 6.10
C ILE A 92 6.66 -3.12 7.39
N GLU A 93 7.73 -2.86 8.08
CA GLU A 93 8.11 -3.58 9.30
C GLU A 93 7.95 -2.72 10.53
N GLY A 94 7.15 -3.16 11.49
CA GLY A 94 6.91 -2.48 12.75
C GLY A 94 6.13 -1.16 12.61
N HIS A 95 6.26 -0.31 13.59
CA HIS A 95 5.40 0.85 13.85
C HIS A 95 5.71 2.07 12.95
N VAL A 96 5.82 1.86 11.63
CA VAL A 96 6.06 2.92 10.63
C VAL A 96 4.83 3.84 10.56
N PRO A 97 4.99 5.17 10.67
CA PRO A 97 3.89 6.11 10.53
C PRO A 97 3.23 6.07 9.15
N ALA A 98 1.89 6.16 9.11
CA ALA A 98 1.12 6.15 7.86
C ALA A 98 1.56 7.23 6.86
N ALA A 99 2.00 8.40 7.35
CA ALA A 99 2.52 9.48 6.51
C ALA A 99 3.79 9.06 5.72
N ASP A 100 4.68 8.27 6.34
CA ASP A 100 5.87 7.75 5.67
C ASP A 100 5.52 6.65 4.68
N ILE A 101 4.55 5.80 5.00
CA ILE A 101 4.02 4.81 4.06
C ILE A 101 3.40 5.52 2.84
N ALA A 102 2.56 6.53 3.06
CA ALA A 102 1.97 7.34 1.98
C ALA A 102 3.06 7.99 1.10
N ARG A 103 4.14 8.48 1.71
CA ARG A 103 5.27 9.06 0.98
C ARG A 103 5.98 8.01 0.14
N LEU A 104 6.27 6.83 0.69
CA LEU A 104 6.87 5.71 -0.04
C LEU A 104 6.05 5.32 -1.27
N LEU A 105 4.73 5.14 -1.08
CA LEU A 105 3.80 4.73 -2.14
C LEU A 105 3.68 5.78 -3.26
N ARG A 106 3.79 7.05 -2.92
CA ARG A 106 3.76 8.16 -3.87
C ARG A 106 5.08 8.31 -4.63
N GLU A 107 6.21 8.26 -3.94
CA GLU A 107 7.53 8.54 -4.49
C GLU A 107 8.17 7.34 -5.20
N ARG A 108 7.84 6.13 -4.77
CA ARG A 108 8.32 4.85 -5.33
C ARG A 108 9.83 4.86 -5.62
N PRO A 109 10.69 5.16 -4.64
CA PRO A 109 12.12 5.33 -4.85
C PRO A 109 12.77 4.03 -5.34
N ALA A 110 13.64 4.15 -6.35
CA ALA A 110 14.31 3.00 -6.94
C ALA A 110 15.22 2.28 -5.93
N GLY A 111 15.18 0.94 -5.92
CA GLY A 111 16.02 0.11 -5.07
C GLY A 111 15.59 0.01 -3.61
N ILE A 112 14.47 0.63 -3.22
CA ILE A 112 13.84 0.46 -1.91
C ILE A 112 12.79 -0.64 -2.01
N GLU A 113 12.82 -1.58 -1.08
CA GLU A 113 11.90 -2.72 -0.97
C GLU A 113 10.96 -2.57 0.23
N GLY A 114 11.29 -1.70 1.17
CA GLY A 114 10.43 -1.45 2.32
C GLY A 114 10.92 -0.36 3.28
N LEU A 115 10.09 -0.12 4.29
CA LEU A 115 10.38 0.75 5.44
C LEU A 115 10.32 -0.05 6.73
N ALA A 116 11.12 0.34 7.71
CA ALA A 116 11.11 -0.30 9.02
C ALA A 116 11.27 0.73 10.17
N VAL A 117 10.56 0.48 11.26
CA VAL A 117 10.86 1.01 12.59
C VAL A 117 11.30 -0.18 13.45
N ALA A 118 12.59 -0.28 13.73
CA ALA A 118 13.15 -1.38 14.49
C ALA A 118 12.68 -1.33 15.95
N GLY A 119 12.33 -2.48 16.51
CA GLY A 119 11.80 -2.56 17.87
C GLY A 119 10.40 -1.95 18.01
N MET A 120 10.12 -1.40 19.18
CA MET A 120 8.81 -0.83 19.54
C MET A 120 9.02 0.47 20.34
N PRO A 121 9.51 1.56 19.71
CA PRO A 121 9.78 2.80 20.43
C PRO A 121 8.50 3.44 20.95
N LEU A 122 8.52 3.90 22.20
CA LEU A 122 7.37 4.59 22.79
C LEU A 122 7.04 5.86 22.00
N GLY A 123 5.74 6.09 21.78
CA GLY A 123 5.24 7.22 21.00
C GLY A 123 5.22 7.00 19.48
N SER A 124 5.75 5.89 18.97
CA SER A 124 5.45 5.48 17.59
C SER A 124 3.98 5.04 17.49
N PRO A 125 3.36 5.08 16.29
CA PRO A 125 1.95 4.74 16.12
C PRO A 125 1.59 3.36 16.69
N GLY A 126 0.57 3.28 17.54
CA GLY A 126 0.19 2.06 18.27
C GLY A 126 1.04 1.75 19.50
N MET A 127 2.02 2.61 19.82
CA MET A 127 2.89 2.53 21.01
C MET A 127 2.78 3.78 21.88
N GLU A 128 1.67 4.48 21.81
CA GLU A 128 1.38 5.68 22.61
C GLU A 128 1.07 5.26 24.07
N MET A 129 1.96 5.62 24.97
CA MET A 129 1.83 5.31 26.40
C MET A 129 2.01 6.57 27.25
N ASN A 130 0.93 7.08 27.84
CA ASN A 130 0.96 8.16 28.84
C ASN A 130 1.77 9.41 28.43
N GLY A 131 1.79 9.75 27.14
CA GLY A 131 2.56 10.89 26.63
C GLY A 131 4.08 10.70 26.61
N GLN A 132 4.56 9.49 26.86
CA GLN A 132 5.98 9.15 26.76
C GLN A 132 6.39 8.97 25.30
N THR A 133 7.54 9.51 24.93
CA THR A 133 8.12 9.38 23.59
C THR A 133 9.57 8.98 23.66
N GLN A 134 10.04 8.26 22.67
CA GLN A 134 11.44 7.93 22.42
C GLN A 134 11.81 8.36 21.01
N PRO A 135 12.98 8.94 20.77
CA PRO A 135 13.45 9.20 19.42
C PRO A 135 13.56 7.89 18.63
N TYR A 136 13.11 7.90 17.38
CA TYR A 136 13.26 6.76 16.48
C TYR A 136 13.45 7.18 15.04
N GLN A 137 13.90 6.25 14.22
CA GLN A 137 14.08 6.45 12.79
C GLN A 137 13.23 5.47 12.01
N VAL A 138 12.70 5.96 10.89
CA VAL A 138 12.16 5.11 9.82
C VAL A 138 13.31 4.83 8.86
N ILE A 139 13.64 3.56 8.68
CA ILE A 139 14.72 3.12 7.81
C ILE A 139 14.13 2.55 6.52
N ALA A 140 14.55 3.11 5.39
CA ALA A 140 14.31 2.48 4.10
C ALA A 140 15.35 1.38 3.88
N PHE A 141 14.93 0.22 3.39
CA PHE A 141 15.80 -0.91 3.09
C PHE A 141 15.49 -1.52 1.72
N GLY A 142 16.46 -2.23 1.15
CA GLY A 142 16.32 -2.90 -0.13
C GLY A 142 17.68 -3.13 -0.79
N LYS A 143 17.69 -3.32 -2.11
CA LYS A 143 18.92 -3.59 -2.90
C LYS A 143 19.96 -2.48 -2.79
N SER A 144 19.52 -1.26 -2.54
CA SER A 144 20.41 -0.10 -2.34
C SER A 144 21.02 -0.05 -0.93
N GLY A 145 20.78 -1.03 -0.09
CA GLY A 145 21.20 -1.06 1.30
C GLY A 145 20.14 -0.46 2.24
N ARG A 146 20.61 0.24 3.28
CA ARG A 146 19.76 0.86 4.31
C ARG A 146 20.07 2.34 4.43
N THR A 147 19.03 3.18 4.45
CA THR A 147 19.14 4.63 4.63
C THR A 147 18.07 5.15 5.58
N VAL A 148 18.35 6.26 6.27
CA VAL A 148 17.33 6.94 7.06
C VAL A 148 16.30 7.57 6.10
N PHE A 149 15.04 7.16 6.22
CA PHE A 149 13.93 7.71 5.47
C PHE A 149 13.31 8.91 6.22
N ASN A 150 13.12 8.79 7.54
CA ASN A 150 12.61 9.86 8.39
C ASN A 150 13.16 9.72 9.81
N THR A 151 13.09 10.81 10.62
CA THR A 151 13.50 10.84 12.03
C THR A 151 12.41 11.50 12.86
N TYR A 152 12.09 10.90 13.99
CA TYR A 152 11.13 11.36 14.99
C TYR A 152 11.87 11.57 16.31
N ASN A 153 11.70 12.75 16.95
CA ASN A 153 12.36 13.18 18.19
C ASN A 153 11.35 13.37 19.32
#